data_fea02822582cb69dcf0bdbabf0c8de0d
#
_entry.id   fea02822582cb69dcf0bdbabf0c8de0d
#
_cell.length_a   1.000
_cell.length_b   1.000
_cell.length_c   1.000
_cell.angle_alpha   90.00
_cell.angle_beta   90.00
_cell.angle_gamma   90.00
#
_symmetry.space_group_name_H-M   'P 1'
#
loop_
_entity.id
_entity.type
_entity.pdbx_description
1 polymer ?
#
loop_
_entity_poly.entity_id
_entity_poly.type
_entity_poly.pdbx_seq_one_letter_code
_entity_poly.pdbx_strand_id
1 'polypeptide(L)'
;MKINEVEQQVGVTKKNIRFYEQQGLLHPKRNKENGYREYDEADVECLKKIKLLRKLSLPIEEIRKIQSGNLLLTDSLRRQIIVLEREKTNLTETSALCHMMLEDNSLYQTLSPDKYLERMIEMEEKGTKFKNVSEDTIRKKRGSILAAVVFILLMFALAGILVWTYTQDPIPNLLFGLFMLVPIVTVCAVIIALIQRIKELEGGEEDAASKY
;
A
#
# COMPACT_ATOMS: atom_id res chain seq x y z
N MET A 1 -9.87 29.01 -6.94
CA MET A 1 -10.73 28.26 -5.94
C MET A 1 -9.89 27.75 -4.80
N LYS A 2 -10.49 27.62 -3.62
CA LYS A 2 -9.84 26.98 -2.46
C LYS A 2 -10.03 25.45 -2.50
N ILE A 3 -9.18 24.70 -1.82
CA ILE A 3 -9.22 23.22 -1.79
C ILE A 3 -10.59 22.65 -1.37
N ASN A 4 -11.34 23.36 -0.51
CA ASN A 4 -12.68 22.95 -0.07
C ASN A 4 -13.69 22.97 -1.22
N GLU A 5 -13.61 23.97 -2.08
CA GLU A 5 -14.49 24.15 -3.25
C GLU A 5 -14.16 23.07 -4.29
N VAL A 6 -12.88 22.81 -4.51
CA VAL A 6 -12.41 21.76 -5.42
C VAL A 6 -12.84 20.36 -4.94
N GLU A 7 -12.73 20.09 -3.63
CA GLU A 7 -13.21 18.83 -3.04
C GLU A 7 -14.69 18.61 -3.30
N GLN A 8 -15.51 19.64 -3.10
CA GLN A 8 -16.96 19.56 -3.34
C GLN A 8 -17.28 19.38 -4.84
N GLN A 9 -16.60 20.13 -5.70
CA GLN A 9 -16.87 20.12 -7.14
C GLN A 9 -16.42 18.82 -7.82
N VAL A 10 -15.24 18.29 -7.45
CA VAL A 10 -14.67 17.09 -8.09
C VAL A 10 -15.06 15.81 -7.32
N GLY A 11 -15.39 15.91 -6.03
CA GLY A 11 -15.65 14.77 -5.17
C GLY A 11 -14.38 13.92 -4.96
N VAL A 12 -13.25 14.59 -4.72
CA VAL A 12 -11.96 14.00 -4.36
C VAL A 12 -11.54 14.63 -3.03
N THR A 13 -11.23 13.82 -2.02
CA THR A 13 -10.89 14.32 -0.69
C THR A 13 -9.64 15.23 -0.71
N LYS A 14 -9.60 16.22 0.19
CA LYS A 14 -8.43 17.10 0.36
C LYS A 14 -7.13 16.32 0.54
N LYS A 15 -7.19 15.18 1.23
CA LYS A 15 -6.05 14.28 1.41
C LYS A 15 -5.54 13.77 0.06
N ASN A 16 -6.45 13.33 -0.81
CA ASN A 16 -6.09 12.82 -2.13
C ASN A 16 -5.62 13.95 -3.07
N ILE A 17 -6.23 15.14 -2.99
CA ILE A 17 -5.78 16.31 -3.77
C ILE A 17 -4.31 16.64 -3.42
N ARG A 18 -3.98 16.75 -2.13
CA ARG A 18 -2.61 17.00 -1.66
C ARG A 18 -1.65 15.86 -2.05
N PHE A 19 -2.11 14.63 -2.01
CA PHE A 19 -1.33 13.48 -2.46
C PHE A 19 -1.00 13.56 -3.96
N TYR A 20 -1.95 13.95 -4.82
CA TYR A 20 -1.70 14.15 -6.25
C TYR A 20 -0.73 15.31 -6.52
N GLU A 21 -0.78 16.39 -5.72
CA GLU A 21 0.25 17.44 -5.76
C GLU A 21 1.65 16.87 -5.43
N GLN A 22 1.76 16.11 -4.33
CA GLN A 22 3.03 15.48 -3.91
C GLN A 22 3.57 14.52 -4.96
N GLN A 23 2.67 13.85 -5.70
CA GLN A 23 3.03 12.96 -6.79
C GLN A 23 3.35 13.71 -8.11
N GLY A 24 3.30 15.03 -8.12
CA GLY A 24 3.58 15.84 -9.30
C GLY A 24 2.54 15.72 -10.43
N LEU A 25 1.30 15.33 -10.09
CA LEU A 25 0.17 15.24 -11.01
C LEU A 25 -0.63 16.54 -11.09
N LEU A 26 -0.46 17.43 -10.11
CA LEU A 26 -1.19 18.68 -9.96
C LEU A 26 -0.23 19.76 -9.45
N HIS A 27 -0.30 20.96 -10.03
CA HIS A 27 0.61 22.07 -9.73
C HIS A 27 -0.15 23.38 -9.45
N PRO A 28 -0.95 23.46 -8.37
CA PRO A 28 -1.72 24.66 -8.08
C PRO A 28 -0.82 25.85 -7.80
N LYS A 29 -1.27 27.03 -8.19
CA LYS A 29 -0.60 28.28 -7.88
C LYS A 29 -0.69 28.56 -6.37
N ARG A 30 0.27 29.31 -5.87
CA ARG A 30 0.21 29.83 -4.50
C ARG A 30 -0.11 31.31 -4.55
N ASN A 31 -1.08 31.71 -3.75
CA ASN A 31 -1.40 33.12 -3.53
C ASN A 31 -0.18 33.85 -2.96
N LYS A 32 0.19 34.97 -3.56
CA LYS A 32 1.40 35.72 -3.20
C LYS A 32 1.30 36.42 -1.85
N GLU A 33 0.07 36.72 -1.39
CA GLU A 33 -0.16 37.49 -0.16
C GLU A 33 -0.19 36.59 1.08
N ASN A 34 -0.77 35.38 0.98
CA ASN A 34 -1.03 34.52 2.12
C ASN A 34 -0.42 33.11 1.99
N GLY A 35 0.20 32.78 0.86
CA GLY A 35 0.85 31.49 0.62
C GLY A 35 -0.07 30.30 0.43
N TYR A 36 -1.41 30.51 0.48
CA TYR A 36 -2.37 29.41 0.30
C TYR A 36 -2.43 28.96 -1.16
N ARG A 37 -2.81 27.69 -1.34
CA ARG A 37 -3.02 27.08 -2.66
C ARG A 37 -4.27 27.63 -3.32
N GLU A 38 -4.16 27.99 -4.55
CA GLU A 38 -5.24 28.42 -5.42
C GLU A 38 -5.32 27.51 -6.64
N TYR A 39 -6.48 26.93 -6.84
CA TYR A 39 -6.78 26.02 -7.95
C TYR A 39 -7.56 26.76 -9.01
N ASP A 40 -7.15 26.62 -10.26
CA ASP A 40 -7.88 27.16 -11.40
C ASP A 40 -8.75 26.06 -12.07
N GLU A 41 -9.47 26.42 -13.14
CA GLU A 41 -10.32 25.47 -13.88
C GLU A 41 -9.49 24.34 -14.54
N ALA A 42 -8.25 24.62 -14.93
CA ALA A 42 -7.36 23.62 -15.50
C ALA A 42 -6.97 22.56 -14.44
N ASP A 43 -6.75 22.98 -13.19
CA ASP A 43 -6.49 22.08 -12.07
C ASP A 43 -7.71 21.17 -11.77
N VAL A 44 -8.91 21.75 -11.83
CA VAL A 44 -10.16 20.99 -11.64
C VAL A 44 -10.35 19.96 -12.74
N GLU A 45 -10.13 20.34 -13.99
CA GLU A 45 -10.23 19.41 -15.12
C GLU A 45 -9.15 18.31 -15.06
N CYS A 46 -7.94 18.66 -14.64
CA CYS A 46 -6.87 17.71 -14.38
C CYS A 46 -7.29 16.69 -13.30
N LEU A 47 -7.84 17.15 -12.18
CA LEU A 47 -8.33 16.28 -11.11
C LEU A 47 -9.47 15.35 -11.56
N LYS A 48 -10.38 15.83 -12.41
CA LYS A 48 -11.43 14.99 -12.99
C LYS A 48 -10.83 13.87 -13.85
N LYS A 49 -9.84 14.18 -14.68
CA LYS A 49 -9.12 13.17 -15.49
C LYS A 49 -8.40 12.16 -14.61
N ILE A 50 -7.67 12.60 -13.59
CA ILE A 50 -7.01 11.71 -12.62
C ILE A 50 -8.05 10.81 -11.94
N LYS A 51 -9.16 11.36 -11.45
CA LYS A 51 -10.26 10.61 -10.82
C LYS A 51 -10.82 9.54 -11.75
N LEU A 52 -11.07 9.89 -13.01
CA LEU A 52 -11.57 8.96 -14.03
C LEU A 52 -10.59 7.79 -14.21
N LEU A 53 -9.32 8.07 -14.47
CA LEU A 53 -8.31 7.05 -14.73
C LEU A 53 -8.06 6.17 -13.50
N ARG A 54 -8.10 6.76 -12.28
CA ARG A 54 -8.02 6.00 -11.03
C ARG A 54 -9.22 5.09 -10.80
N LYS A 55 -10.43 5.49 -11.20
CA LYS A 55 -11.61 4.61 -11.17
C LYS A 55 -11.50 3.43 -12.14
N LEU A 56 -10.72 3.58 -13.20
CA LEU A 56 -10.36 2.48 -14.10
C LEU A 56 -9.16 1.67 -13.61
N SER A 57 -8.72 1.89 -12.36
CA SER A 57 -7.58 1.22 -11.71
C SER A 57 -6.21 1.48 -12.35
N LEU A 58 -6.05 2.53 -13.17
CA LEU A 58 -4.76 2.88 -13.72
C LEU A 58 -3.80 3.34 -12.59
N PRO A 59 -2.54 2.84 -12.57
CA PRO A 59 -1.53 3.27 -11.59
C PRO A 59 -1.19 4.76 -11.74
N ILE A 60 -0.85 5.41 -10.63
CA ILE A 60 -0.47 6.82 -10.60
C ILE A 60 0.73 7.11 -11.50
N GLU A 61 1.71 6.21 -11.51
CA GLU A 61 2.89 6.32 -12.37
C GLU A 61 2.54 6.33 -13.87
N GLU A 62 1.55 5.54 -14.28
CA GLU A 62 1.07 5.57 -15.67
C GLU A 62 0.33 6.87 -15.98
N ILE A 63 -0.51 7.35 -15.07
CA ILE A 63 -1.20 8.64 -15.23
C ILE A 63 -0.18 9.78 -15.39
N ARG A 64 0.91 9.76 -14.60
CA ARG A 64 1.99 10.74 -14.72
C ARG A 64 2.67 10.68 -16.10
N LYS A 65 2.97 9.47 -16.59
CA LYS A 65 3.56 9.26 -17.91
C LYS A 65 2.63 9.71 -19.03
N ILE A 66 1.31 9.51 -18.87
CA ILE A 66 0.31 9.99 -19.83
C ILE A 66 0.27 11.52 -19.85
N GLN A 67 0.26 12.17 -18.69
CA GLN A 67 0.28 13.64 -18.59
C GLN A 67 1.52 14.26 -19.19
N SER A 68 2.69 13.62 -19.00
CA SER A 68 3.96 14.09 -19.57
C SER A 68 4.16 13.75 -21.06
N GLY A 69 3.21 13.07 -21.69
CA GLY A 69 3.31 12.62 -23.08
C GLY A 69 4.25 11.42 -23.31
N ASN A 70 4.82 10.85 -22.25
CA ASN A 70 5.75 9.71 -22.32
C ASN A 70 5.03 8.37 -22.52
N LEU A 71 3.70 8.35 -22.42
CA LEU A 71 2.84 7.17 -22.60
C LEU A 71 1.54 7.60 -23.26
N LEU A 72 1.11 6.88 -24.29
CA LEU A 72 -0.21 7.09 -24.89
C LEU A 72 -1.31 6.53 -23.99
N LEU A 73 -2.37 7.30 -23.82
CA LEU A 73 -3.57 6.84 -23.08
C LEU A 73 -4.14 5.54 -23.66
N THR A 74 -4.18 5.42 -24.97
CA THR A 74 -4.67 4.24 -25.68
C THR A 74 -3.90 2.97 -25.33
N ASP A 75 -2.58 3.06 -25.18
CA ASP A 75 -1.73 1.90 -24.84
C ASP A 75 -1.89 1.50 -23.39
N SER A 76 -2.07 2.48 -22.50
CA SER A 76 -2.37 2.21 -21.09
C SER A 76 -3.75 1.53 -20.94
N LEU A 77 -4.76 2.02 -21.66
CA LEU A 77 -6.10 1.42 -21.65
C LEU A 77 -6.11 0.00 -22.23
N ARG A 78 -5.38 -0.26 -23.32
CA ARG A 78 -5.25 -1.63 -23.88
C ARG A 78 -4.63 -2.59 -22.85
N ARG A 79 -3.59 -2.17 -22.15
CA ARG A 79 -2.98 -3.00 -21.09
C ARG A 79 -3.96 -3.22 -19.94
N GLN A 80 -4.71 -2.20 -19.56
CA GLN A 80 -5.71 -2.31 -18.49
C GLN A 80 -6.84 -3.28 -18.86
N ILE A 81 -7.29 -3.28 -20.12
CA ILE A 81 -8.27 -4.25 -20.63
C ILE A 81 -7.74 -5.68 -20.48
N ILE A 82 -6.50 -5.95 -20.85
CA ILE A 82 -5.88 -7.29 -20.70
C ILE A 82 -5.85 -7.71 -19.23
N VAL A 83 -5.54 -6.79 -18.30
CA VAL A 83 -5.56 -7.07 -16.85
C VAL A 83 -6.96 -7.44 -16.40
N LEU A 84 -7.96 -6.64 -16.77
CA LEU A 84 -9.36 -6.88 -16.40
C LEU A 84 -9.93 -8.17 -16.98
N GLU A 85 -9.55 -8.53 -18.22
CA GLU A 85 -9.94 -9.81 -18.84
C GLU A 85 -9.36 -11.00 -18.08
N ARG A 86 -8.10 -10.91 -17.63
CA ARG A 86 -7.49 -11.96 -16.79
C ARG A 86 -8.17 -12.07 -15.43
N GLU A 87 -8.48 -10.95 -14.79
CA GLU A 87 -9.22 -10.93 -13.51
C GLU A 87 -10.61 -11.55 -13.69
N LYS A 88 -11.32 -11.22 -14.78
CA LYS A 88 -12.61 -11.81 -15.12
C LYS A 88 -12.50 -13.34 -15.29
N THR A 89 -11.50 -13.83 -16.01
CA THR A 89 -11.26 -15.26 -16.17
C THR A 89 -11.01 -15.93 -14.83
N ASN A 90 -10.13 -15.38 -14.00
CA ASN A 90 -9.85 -15.91 -12.68
C ASN A 90 -11.10 -16.00 -11.80
N LEU A 91 -11.94 -14.95 -11.79
CA LEU A 91 -13.19 -14.95 -11.05
C LEU A 91 -14.18 -15.99 -11.57
N THR A 92 -14.28 -16.14 -12.89
CA THR A 92 -15.16 -17.12 -13.52
C THR A 92 -14.74 -18.55 -13.14
N GLU A 93 -13.45 -18.85 -13.18
CA GLU A 93 -12.92 -20.17 -12.83
C GLU A 93 -13.05 -20.47 -11.35
N THR A 94 -12.80 -19.47 -10.49
CA THR A 94 -13.02 -19.61 -9.03
C THR A 94 -14.51 -19.87 -8.73
N SER A 95 -15.41 -19.16 -9.42
CA SER A 95 -16.86 -19.38 -9.29
C SER A 95 -17.26 -20.79 -9.75
N ALA A 96 -16.68 -21.27 -10.84
CA ALA A 96 -16.94 -22.63 -11.33
C ALA A 96 -16.51 -23.71 -10.32
N LEU A 97 -15.37 -23.51 -9.63
CA LEU A 97 -14.94 -24.39 -8.54
C LEU A 97 -15.92 -24.38 -7.37
N CYS A 98 -16.43 -23.21 -6.98
CA CYS A 98 -17.45 -23.10 -5.94
C CYS A 98 -18.74 -23.82 -6.32
N HIS A 99 -19.20 -23.69 -7.57
CA HIS A 99 -20.37 -24.42 -8.06
C HIS A 99 -20.18 -25.95 -8.02
N MET A 100 -19.00 -26.44 -8.43
CA MET A 100 -18.67 -27.86 -8.31
C MET A 100 -18.75 -28.34 -6.86
N MET A 101 -18.27 -27.56 -5.89
CA MET A 101 -18.37 -27.90 -4.46
C MET A 101 -19.82 -27.90 -3.97
N LEU A 102 -20.68 -27.02 -4.49
CA LEU A 102 -22.11 -26.97 -4.17
C LEU A 102 -22.84 -28.18 -4.75
N GLU A 103 -22.55 -28.58 -6.00
CA GLU A 103 -23.15 -29.76 -6.64
C GLU A 103 -22.78 -31.07 -5.95
N ASP A 104 -21.57 -31.17 -5.43
CA ASP A 104 -21.10 -32.31 -4.61
C ASP A 104 -21.82 -32.41 -3.24
N ASN A 105 -22.60 -31.38 -2.86
CA ASN A 105 -23.36 -31.31 -1.60
C ASN A 105 -22.48 -31.59 -0.37
N SER A 106 -21.22 -31.20 -0.41
CA SER A 106 -20.21 -31.51 0.60
C SER A 106 -20.47 -30.71 1.86
N LEU A 107 -20.73 -31.40 2.99
CA LEU A 107 -20.69 -30.77 4.30
C LEU A 107 -19.23 -30.59 4.72
N TYR A 108 -18.95 -29.62 5.58
CA TYR A 108 -17.60 -29.36 6.06
C TYR A 108 -16.90 -30.60 6.63
N GLN A 109 -17.67 -31.49 7.35
CA GLN A 109 -17.14 -32.71 7.92
C GLN A 109 -16.82 -33.81 6.90
N THR A 110 -17.48 -33.78 5.74
CA THR A 110 -17.31 -34.78 4.66
C THR A 110 -16.54 -34.24 3.47
N LEU A 111 -16.08 -32.99 3.54
CA LEU A 111 -15.31 -32.35 2.49
C LEU A 111 -13.99 -33.08 2.25
N SER A 112 -13.76 -33.53 1.02
CA SER A 112 -12.48 -34.08 0.59
C SER A 112 -11.61 -32.96 0.02
N PRO A 113 -10.67 -32.40 0.79
CA PRO A 113 -9.89 -31.23 0.35
C PRO A 113 -8.98 -31.58 -0.84
N ASP A 114 -8.42 -32.78 -0.88
CA ASP A 114 -7.45 -33.19 -1.90
C ASP A 114 -8.02 -33.09 -3.31
N LYS A 115 -9.28 -33.55 -3.52
CA LYS A 115 -10.00 -33.44 -4.79
C LYS A 115 -10.01 -32.02 -5.37
N TYR A 116 -10.28 -31.04 -4.50
CA TYR A 116 -10.41 -29.64 -4.91
C TYR A 116 -9.05 -28.94 -5.01
N LEU A 117 -8.10 -29.33 -4.15
CA LEU A 117 -6.72 -28.81 -4.23
C LEU A 117 -6.02 -29.29 -5.52
N GLU A 118 -6.18 -30.55 -5.93
CA GLU A 118 -5.69 -31.04 -7.22
C GLU A 118 -6.31 -30.25 -8.38
N ARG A 119 -7.62 -30.00 -8.30
CA ARG A 119 -8.29 -29.18 -9.33
C ARG A 119 -7.79 -27.74 -9.35
N MET A 120 -7.51 -27.13 -8.20
CA MET A 120 -6.90 -25.81 -8.12
C MET A 120 -5.50 -25.78 -8.77
N ILE A 121 -4.68 -26.81 -8.54
CA ILE A 121 -3.35 -26.94 -9.16
C ILE A 121 -3.48 -26.99 -10.69
N GLU A 122 -4.39 -27.82 -11.24
CA GLU A 122 -4.63 -27.86 -12.68
C GLU A 122 -5.06 -26.51 -13.27
N MET A 123 -5.86 -25.74 -12.51
CA MET A 123 -6.31 -24.41 -12.92
C MET A 123 -5.16 -23.40 -12.86
N GLU A 124 -4.29 -23.50 -11.86
CA GLU A 124 -3.08 -22.65 -11.73
C GLU A 124 -2.09 -22.92 -12.87
N GLU A 125 -1.91 -24.17 -13.28
CA GLU A 125 -1.09 -24.53 -14.44
C GLU A 125 -1.62 -23.90 -15.74
N LYS A 126 -2.94 -23.72 -15.85
CA LYS A 126 -3.60 -23.03 -16.98
C LYS A 126 -3.56 -21.50 -16.88
N GLY A 127 -3.01 -20.96 -15.76
CA GLY A 127 -2.80 -19.54 -15.57
C GLY A 127 -3.80 -18.84 -14.65
N THR A 128 -4.75 -19.56 -14.05
CA THR A 128 -5.65 -19.04 -13.01
C THR A 128 -4.83 -18.68 -11.78
N LYS A 129 -5.17 -17.56 -11.13
CA LYS A 129 -4.53 -17.16 -9.88
C LYS A 129 -5.56 -17.10 -8.76
N PHE A 130 -5.51 -18.06 -7.87
CA PHE A 130 -6.31 -18.01 -6.66
C PHE A 130 -5.73 -16.97 -5.69
N LYS A 131 -6.61 -16.22 -5.05
CA LYS A 131 -6.20 -15.18 -4.10
C LYS A 131 -5.82 -15.85 -2.78
N ASN A 132 -4.53 -15.95 -2.52
CA ASN A 132 -4.02 -16.47 -1.26
C ASN A 132 -3.90 -15.32 -0.24
N VAL A 133 -4.94 -15.12 0.57
CA VAL A 133 -5.02 -14.04 1.56
C VAL A 133 -3.88 -14.12 2.58
N SER A 134 -3.49 -15.35 2.96
CA SER A 134 -2.42 -15.57 3.94
C SER A 134 -1.03 -15.19 3.43
N GLU A 135 -0.72 -15.44 2.15
CA GLU A 135 0.59 -15.08 1.59
C GLU A 135 0.81 -13.58 1.50
N ASP A 136 -0.21 -12.82 1.12
CA ASP A 136 -0.12 -11.36 1.05
C ASP A 136 0.13 -10.74 2.44
N THR A 137 -0.49 -11.29 3.47
CA THR A 137 -0.29 -10.85 4.86
C THR A 137 1.08 -11.24 5.38
N ILE A 138 1.55 -12.47 5.14
CA ILE A 138 2.89 -12.93 5.51
C ILE A 138 3.96 -12.08 4.83
N ARG A 139 3.80 -11.75 3.55
CA ARG A 139 4.74 -10.91 2.80
C ARG A 139 4.81 -9.49 3.37
N LYS A 140 3.66 -8.89 3.73
CA LYS A 140 3.59 -7.57 4.38
C LYS A 140 4.20 -7.60 5.78
N LYS A 141 3.93 -8.64 6.58
CA LYS A 141 4.54 -8.85 7.90
C LYS A 141 6.07 -8.97 7.80
N ARG A 142 6.59 -9.80 6.88
CA ARG A 142 8.04 -9.97 6.65
C ARG A 142 8.73 -8.66 6.28
N GLY A 143 8.13 -7.85 5.40
CA GLY A 143 8.67 -6.54 5.02
C GLY A 143 8.78 -5.58 6.20
N SER A 144 7.75 -5.48 7.04
CA SER A 144 7.74 -4.64 8.23
C SER A 144 8.77 -5.09 9.28
N ILE A 145 8.89 -6.41 9.49
CA ILE A 145 9.88 -6.98 10.43
C ILE A 145 11.29 -6.72 9.94
N LEU A 146 11.58 -6.95 8.64
CA LEU A 146 12.90 -6.71 8.07
C LEU A 146 13.34 -5.25 8.23
N ALA A 147 12.45 -4.31 7.93
CA ALA A 147 12.73 -2.88 8.09
C ALA A 147 13.03 -2.51 9.55
N ALA A 148 12.27 -3.03 10.50
CA ALA A 148 12.50 -2.82 11.92
C ALA A 148 13.83 -3.40 12.39
N VAL A 149 14.18 -4.61 11.95
CA VAL A 149 15.48 -5.26 12.30
C VAL A 149 16.64 -4.44 11.78
N VAL A 150 16.61 -4.00 10.51
CA VAL A 150 17.67 -3.16 9.92
C VAL A 150 17.83 -1.87 10.71
N PHE A 151 16.71 -1.21 11.06
CA PHE A 151 16.76 0.03 11.84
C PHE A 151 17.34 -0.18 13.25
N ILE A 152 16.94 -1.25 13.93
CA ILE A 152 17.46 -1.60 15.26
C ILE A 152 18.97 -1.86 15.20
N LEU A 153 19.44 -2.58 14.18
CA LEU A 153 20.90 -2.82 13.99
C LEU A 153 21.66 -1.51 13.78
N LEU A 154 21.12 -0.57 13.01
CA LEU A 154 21.71 0.76 12.83
C LEU A 154 21.77 1.54 14.16
N MET A 155 20.74 1.45 15.01
CA MET A 155 20.75 2.09 16.33
C MET A 155 21.77 1.47 17.28
N PHE A 156 21.96 0.14 17.24
CA PHE A 156 23.02 -0.52 18.00
C PHE A 156 24.41 -0.14 17.51
N ALA A 157 24.63 -0.03 16.20
CA ALA A 157 25.88 0.46 15.63
C ALA A 157 26.18 1.90 16.09
N LEU A 158 25.17 2.78 16.08
CA LEU A 158 25.31 4.15 16.58
C LEU A 158 25.67 4.18 18.07
N ALA A 159 24.98 3.40 18.89
CA ALA A 159 25.29 3.28 20.31
C ALA A 159 26.72 2.76 20.55
N GLY A 160 27.17 1.79 19.77
CA GLY A 160 28.55 1.27 19.79
C GLY A 160 29.59 2.35 19.48
N ILE A 161 29.33 3.18 18.46
CA ILE A 161 30.20 4.32 18.11
C ILE A 161 30.24 5.34 19.27
N LEU A 162 29.10 5.64 19.89
CA LEU A 162 29.04 6.57 21.03
C LEU A 162 29.84 6.04 22.23
N VAL A 163 29.75 4.75 22.53
CA VAL A 163 30.56 4.12 23.59
C VAL A 163 32.05 4.17 23.24
N TRP A 164 32.41 3.85 21.99
CA TRP A 164 33.78 3.90 21.54
C TRP A 164 34.40 5.30 21.61
N THR A 165 33.66 6.33 21.14
CA THR A 165 34.12 7.73 21.23
C THR A 165 34.27 8.19 22.69
N TYR A 166 33.37 7.76 23.59
CA TYR A 166 33.49 8.04 25.02
C TYR A 166 34.74 7.42 25.66
N THR A 167 35.22 6.27 25.17
CA THR A 167 36.48 5.65 25.66
C THR A 167 37.71 6.39 25.19
N GLN A 168 37.67 7.14 24.07
CA GLN A 168 38.78 7.92 23.54
C GLN A 168 38.88 9.31 24.20
N ASP A 169 37.74 10.02 24.24
CA ASP A 169 37.61 11.37 24.82
C ASP A 169 36.40 11.40 25.76
N PRO A 170 36.60 11.21 27.07
CA PRO A 170 35.48 11.14 28.01
C PRO A 170 34.82 12.52 28.20
N ILE A 171 33.53 12.58 27.82
CA ILE A 171 32.64 13.70 28.07
C ILE A 171 31.98 13.57 29.46
N PRO A 172 31.41 14.63 30.03
CA PRO A 172 30.68 14.54 31.30
C PRO A 172 29.61 13.45 31.30
N ASN A 173 29.60 12.59 32.34
CA ASN A 173 28.72 11.41 32.40
C ASN A 173 27.24 11.74 32.17
N LEU A 174 26.77 12.92 32.57
CA LEU A 174 25.41 13.38 32.35
C LEU A 174 25.09 13.59 30.87
N LEU A 175 26.02 14.17 30.09
CA LEU A 175 25.89 14.37 28.66
C LEU A 175 25.94 13.03 27.92
N PHE A 176 26.84 12.11 28.28
CA PHE A 176 26.90 10.78 27.71
C PHE A 176 25.60 10.01 27.95
N GLY A 177 25.05 10.06 29.18
CA GLY A 177 23.75 9.45 29.47
C GLY A 177 22.62 10.02 28.62
N LEU A 178 22.59 11.34 28.38
CA LEU A 178 21.60 11.99 27.54
C LEU A 178 21.70 11.53 26.07
N PHE A 179 22.92 11.42 25.52
CA PHE A 179 23.12 10.91 24.16
C PHE A 179 22.73 9.44 24.00
N MET A 180 22.98 8.58 25.01
CA MET A 180 22.61 7.16 25.01
C MET A 180 21.09 6.97 25.16
N LEU A 181 20.36 7.93 25.69
CA LEU A 181 18.90 7.87 25.84
C LEU A 181 18.20 7.91 24.47
N VAL A 182 18.76 8.62 23.48
CA VAL A 182 18.18 8.74 22.13
C VAL A 182 18.05 7.37 21.43
N PRO A 183 19.09 6.55 21.24
CA PRO A 183 18.95 5.24 20.59
C PRO A 183 18.04 4.29 21.40
N ILE A 184 18.02 4.37 22.73
CA ILE A 184 17.16 3.52 23.56
C ILE A 184 15.67 3.87 23.32
N VAL A 185 15.30 5.16 23.39
CA VAL A 185 13.92 5.62 23.18
C VAL A 185 13.44 5.30 21.76
N THR A 186 14.31 5.51 20.75
CA THR A 186 13.95 5.24 19.35
C THR A 186 13.76 3.74 19.08
N VAL A 187 14.57 2.86 19.65
CA VAL A 187 14.38 1.40 19.56
C VAL A 187 13.05 0.98 20.20
N CYS A 188 12.73 1.48 21.41
CA CYS A 188 11.46 1.22 22.07
C CYS A 188 10.26 1.68 21.21
N ALA A 189 10.33 2.88 20.64
CA ALA A 189 9.29 3.41 19.77
C ALA A 189 9.08 2.55 18.51
N VAL A 190 10.16 2.08 17.88
CA VAL A 190 10.09 1.19 16.71
C VAL A 190 9.47 -0.16 17.06
N ILE A 191 9.79 -0.74 18.22
CA ILE A 191 9.20 -2.01 18.67
C ILE A 191 7.68 -1.82 18.90
N ILE A 192 7.26 -0.76 19.54
CA ILE A 192 5.85 -0.44 19.76
C ILE A 192 5.11 -0.28 18.41
N ALA A 193 5.68 0.50 17.48
CA ALA A 193 5.12 0.71 16.17
C ALA A 193 5.02 -0.61 15.36
N LEU A 194 6.02 -1.50 15.48
CA LEU A 194 6.00 -2.82 14.83
C LEU A 194 4.88 -3.70 15.40
N ILE A 195 4.70 -3.74 16.72
CA ILE A 195 3.63 -4.49 17.37
C ILE A 195 2.25 -3.96 16.93
N GLN A 196 2.07 -2.65 16.90
CA GLN A 196 0.84 -2.03 16.40
C GLN A 196 0.57 -2.41 14.94
N ARG A 197 1.60 -2.34 14.08
CA ARG A 197 1.47 -2.69 12.67
C ARG A 197 1.13 -4.15 12.44
N ILE A 198 1.71 -5.07 13.22
CA ILE A 198 1.37 -6.49 13.16
C ILE A 198 -0.09 -6.71 13.58
N LYS A 199 -0.55 -6.09 14.67
CA LYS A 199 -1.95 -6.16 15.12
C LYS A 199 -2.93 -5.60 14.07
N GLU A 200 -2.61 -4.49 13.42
CA GLU A 200 -3.43 -3.93 12.34
C GLU A 200 -3.55 -4.90 11.14
N LEU A 201 -2.46 -5.60 10.80
CA LEU A 201 -2.47 -6.58 9.73
C LEU A 201 -3.27 -7.84 10.10
N GLU A 202 -3.28 -8.23 11.38
CA GLU A 202 -4.09 -9.33 11.90
C GLU A 202 -5.57 -8.95 12.02
N GLY A 203 -5.88 -7.77 12.57
CA GLY A 203 -7.25 -7.26 12.65
C GLY A 203 -7.89 -7.03 11.28
N GLY A 204 -7.11 -6.67 10.26
CA GLY A 204 -7.59 -6.56 8.88
C GLY A 204 -7.99 -7.90 8.25
N GLU A 205 -7.44 -9.03 8.71
CA GLU A 205 -7.88 -10.37 8.31
C GLU A 205 -9.22 -10.75 8.96
N GLU A 206 -9.41 -10.43 10.25
CA GLU A 206 -10.68 -10.64 10.96
C GLU A 206 -11.80 -9.78 10.37
N ASP A 207 -11.53 -8.50 10.03
CA ASP A 207 -12.49 -7.60 9.38
C ASP A 207 -12.83 -8.05 7.94
N ALA A 208 -11.89 -8.62 7.21
CA ALA A 208 -12.14 -9.18 5.89
C ALA A 208 -12.97 -10.47 5.98
N ALA A 209 -12.74 -11.32 7.00
CA ALA A 209 -13.51 -12.54 7.24
C ALA A 209 -14.92 -12.24 7.76
N SER A 210 -15.12 -11.15 8.53
CA SER A 210 -16.43 -10.77 9.06
C SER A 210 -17.38 -10.14 8.04
N LYS A 211 -16.89 -9.77 6.85
CA LYS A 211 -17.68 -9.18 5.75
C LYS A 211 -18.26 -10.20 4.78
N TYR A 212 -17.99 -11.47 5.01
CA TYR A 212 -18.54 -12.61 4.29
C TYR A 212 -19.31 -13.52 5.24
#